data_5b0bed05639da7c6050f2f46a976b93f
#
_entry.id   5b0bed05639da7c6050f2f46a976b93f
#
_cell.length_a   1.000
_cell.length_b   1.000
_cell.length_c   1.000
_cell.angle_alpha   90.00
_cell.angle_beta   90.00
_cell.angle_gamma   90.00
#
_symmetry.space_group_name_H-M   'P 1'
#
loop_
_entity.id
_entity.type
_entity.pdbx_description
1 polymer ?
#
loop_
_entity_poly.entity_id
_entity_poly.type
_entity_poly.pdbx_seq_one_letter_code
_entity_poly.pdbx_strand_id
1 'polypeptide(L)'
;MNFHSYGGSSSKTVRLVTGQSVLIDPSSRPRGTCLEVESGIARVYCPCEETEGMTLAFLQSGDQLRTDLLCSEGVCVEALTDLSFHSNVNIAENSGFDAVNEWTLQLLRIRHLGNAEQRLQALFSILVNRLGRRCGQWCELPFRLTHERIGELIGCLLYTSPSPRD
;
A
#
# COMPACT_ATOMS: atom_id res chain seq x y z
N MET A 1 25.13 4.58 42.74
CA MET A 1 24.60 5.49 41.71
C MET A 1 24.56 4.72 40.39
N ASN A 2 23.39 4.18 40.05
CA ASN A 2 23.21 3.41 38.80
C ASN A 2 22.64 4.36 37.74
N PHE A 3 23.47 4.67 36.74
CA PHE A 3 23.00 5.38 35.53
C PHE A 3 22.29 4.36 34.63
N HIS A 4 20.97 4.45 34.56
CA HIS A 4 20.20 3.79 33.53
C HIS A 4 20.41 4.56 32.22
N SER A 5 21.19 3.97 31.33
CA SER A 5 21.31 4.40 29.95
C SER A 5 19.97 4.12 29.24
N TYR A 6 19.18 5.16 29.00
CA TYR A 6 18.06 5.10 28.09
C TYR A 6 18.64 4.98 26.66
N GLY A 7 18.63 3.75 26.12
CA GLY A 7 18.89 3.52 24.73
C GLY A 7 17.80 4.16 23.88
N GLY A 8 18.07 5.34 23.33
CA GLY A 8 17.21 5.99 22.37
C GLY A 8 17.13 5.11 21.12
N SER A 9 15.98 4.49 20.88
CA SER A 9 15.66 3.84 19.61
C SER A 9 15.67 4.92 18.54
N SER A 10 16.71 4.94 17.69
CA SER A 10 16.81 5.88 16.59
C SER A 10 15.78 5.47 15.53
N SER A 11 14.60 6.05 15.60
CA SER A 11 13.59 5.95 14.56
C SER A 11 14.12 6.60 13.29
N LYS A 12 14.32 5.79 12.25
CA LYS A 12 14.80 6.28 10.95
C LYS A 12 13.59 6.66 10.09
N THR A 13 13.41 7.95 9.84
CA THR A 13 12.40 8.44 8.89
C THR A 13 12.90 8.30 7.46
N VAL A 14 12.06 7.73 6.59
CA VAL A 14 12.28 7.63 5.14
C VAL A 14 11.26 8.53 4.45
N ARG A 15 11.72 9.28 3.45
CA ARG A 15 10.87 10.15 2.63
C ARG A 15 10.97 9.73 1.18
N LEU A 16 9.82 9.64 0.52
CA LEU A 16 9.69 9.35 -0.90
C LEU A 16 8.87 10.47 -1.56
N VAL A 17 9.33 10.91 -2.72
CA VAL A 17 8.54 11.83 -3.57
C VAL A 17 7.54 11.00 -4.37
N THR A 18 6.43 11.59 -4.74
CA THR A 18 5.40 10.97 -5.60
C THR A 18 6.02 10.22 -6.78
N GLY A 19 5.62 8.95 -6.95
CA GLY A 19 6.10 8.05 -8.00
C GLY A 19 7.38 7.26 -7.65
N GLN A 20 8.05 7.56 -6.54
CA GLN A 20 9.18 6.75 -6.07
C GLN A 20 8.70 5.50 -5.35
N SER A 21 9.48 4.42 -5.49
CA SER A 21 9.23 3.15 -4.81
C SER A 21 10.46 2.68 -4.06
N VAL A 22 10.24 1.93 -2.98
CA VAL A 22 11.27 1.25 -2.21
C VAL A 22 10.88 -0.20 -1.98
N LEU A 23 11.83 -1.12 -2.16
CA LEU A 23 11.66 -2.52 -1.82
C LEU A 23 11.86 -2.71 -0.31
N ILE A 24 10.90 -3.34 0.33
CA ILE A 24 10.94 -3.77 1.72
C ILE A 24 11.22 -5.27 1.73
N ASP A 25 12.47 -5.61 2.03
CA ASP A 25 12.90 -6.99 2.19
C ASP A 25 12.80 -7.38 3.68
N PRO A 26 11.92 -8.35 4.03
CA PRO A 26 11.76 -8.80 5.41
C PRO A 26 13.03 -9.42 5.98
N SER A 27 13.85 -10.09 5.14
CA SER A 27 15.06 -10.78 5.56
C SER A 27 16.17 -9.83 6.01
N SER A 28 16.17 -8.61 5.51
CA SER A 28 17.16 -7.57 5.82
C SER A 28 16.84 -6.76 7.09
N ARG A 29 15.70 -7.05 7.74
CA ARG A 29 15.21 -6.26 8.88
C ARG A 29 15.09 -7.11 10.15
N PRO A 30 15.29 -6.50 11.34
CA PRO A 30 15.00 -7.17 12.59
C PRO A 30 13.55 -7.67 12.63
N ARG A 31 13.32 -8.84 13.24
CA ARG A 31 11.96 -9.34 13.45
C ARG A 31 11.15 -8.32 14.25
N GLY A 32 9.89 -8.14 13.86
CA GLY A 32 9.00 -7.17 14.49
C GLY A 32 9.23 -5.73 14.07
N THR A 33 9.96 -5.49 12.97
CA THR A 33 10.01 -4.14 12.39
C THR A 33 8.64 -3.75 11.84
N CYS A 34 8.15 -2.59 12.27
CA CYS A 34 6.94 -1.97 11.80
C CYS A 34 7.27 -0.65 11.10
N LEU A 35 6.68 -0.42 9.94
CA LEU A 35 6.76 0.86 9.22
C LEU A 35 5.44 1.57 9.41
N GLU A 36 5.46 2.77 10.00
CA GLU A 36 4.28 3.60 10.21
C GLU A 36 4.31 4.78 9.26
N VAL A 37 3.20 5.02 8.56
CA VAL A 37 3.05 6.15 7.66
C VAL A 37 2.76 7.40 8.48
N GLU A 38 3.66 8.39 8.41
CA GLU A 38 3.48 9.70 9.06
C GLU A 38 2.61 10.62 8.21
N SER A 39 2.86 10.64 6.90
CA SER A 39 2.14 11.49 5.95
C SER A 39 2.15 10.90 4.55
N GLY A 40 1.16 11.28 3.76
CA GLY A 40 1.01 10.84 2.38
C GLY A 40 0.20 9.56 2.23
N ILE A 41 0.15 9.05 1.00
CA ILE A 41 -0.52 7.81 0.64
C ILE A 41 0.47 6.91 -0.08
N ALA A 42 0.58 5.68 0.38
CA ALA A 42 1.42 4.64 -0.17
C ALA A 42 0.58 3.54 -0.83
N ARG A 43 1.08 2.98 -1.91
CA ARG A 43 0.64 1.69 -2.45
C ARG A 43 1.63 0.62 -2.03
N VAL A 44 1.15 -0.46 -1.43
CA VAL A 44 1.93 -1.66 -1.12
C VAL A 44 1.61 -2.72 -2.17
N TYR A 45 2.62 -3.27 -2.82
CA TYR A 45 2.44 -4.25 -3.88
C TYR A 45 3.56 -5.29 -3.92
N CYS A 46 3.23 -6.51 -4.36
CA CYS A 46 4.24 -7.51 -4.71
C CYS A 46 4.76 -7.19 -6.11
N PRO A 47 6.09 -7.07 -6.30
CA PRO A 47 6.67 -6.87 -7.63
C PRO A 47 6.37 -8.08 -8.51
N CYS A 48 6.16 -7.84 -9.80
CA CYS A 48 5.98 -8.86 -10.81
C CYS A 48 6.70 -8.41 -12.08
N GLU A 49 7.46 -9.30 -12.72
CA GLU A 49 8.23 -8.96 -13.92
C GLU A 49 7.36 -8.64 -15.13
N GLU A 50 6.17 -9.22 -15.19
CA GLU A 50 5.28 -9.12 -16.35
C GLU A 50 4.23 -8.00 -16.24
N THR A 51 4.05 -7.41 -15.06
CA THR A 51 3.01 -6.43 -14.77
C THR A 51 3.49 -5.32 -13.85
N GLU A 52 2.64 -4.28 -13.64
CA GLU A 52 2.90 -3.23 -12.60
C GLU A 52 2.93 -3.76 -11.15
N GLY A 53 2.91 -5.08 -10.98
CA GLY A 53 2.86 -5.75 -9.69
C GLY A 53 1.45 -5.86 -9.12
N MET A 54 1.28 -6.80 -8.21
CA MET A 54 0.01 -7.08 -7.55
C MET A 54 -0.18 -6.17 -6.33
N THR A 55 -1.18 -5.30 -6.37
CA THR A 55 -1.51 -4.42 -5.26
C THR A 55 -2.11 -5.20 -4.09
N LEU A 56 -1.54 -5.01 -2.90
CA LEU A 56 -2.02 -5.59 -1.64
C LEU A 56 -2.83 -4.58 -0.84
N ALA A 57 -2.36 -3.32 -0.76
CA ALA A 57 -2.97 -2.32 0.10
C ALA A 57 -2.65 -0.89 -0.35
N PHE A 58 -3.47 0.04 0.16
CA PHE A 58 -3.16 1.46 0.19
C PHE A 58 -3.08 1.90 1.65
N LEU A 59 -1.98 2.52 2.02
CA LEU A 59 -1.72 2.99 3.38
C LEU A 59 -1.75 4.51 3.41
N GLN A 60 -2.28 5.06 4.49
CA GLN A 60 -2.32 6.50 4.76
C GLN A 60 -1.76 6.81 6.14
N SER A 61 -1.69 8.06 6.51
CA SER A 61 -1.19 8.50 7.82
C SER A 61 -1.83 7.73 8.98
N GLY A 62 -1.00 7.17 9.84
CA GLY A 62 -1.37 6.31 10.98
C GLY A 62 -1.45 4.83 10.66
N ASP A 63 -1.48 4.43 9.39
CA ASP A 63 -1.45 3.01 9.01
C ASP A 63 -0.04 2.43 9.18
N GLN A 64 0.01 1.13 9.48
CA GLN A 64 1.23 0.40 9.74
C GLN A 64 1.42 -0.75 8.75
N LEU A 65 2.67 -0.94 8.32
CA LEU A 65 3.13 -2.10 7.55
C LEU A 65 4.03 -2.96 8.44
N ARG A 66 3.56 -4.12 8.84
CA ARG A 66 4.32 -5.09 9.63
C ARG A 66 5.15 -5.96 8.71
N THR A 67 6.48 -5.86 8.83
CA THR A 67 7.39 -6.59 7.94
C THR A 67 7.48 -8.07 8.25
N ASP A 68 7.13 -8.50 9.46
CA ASP A 68 7.08 -9.90 9.87
C ASP A 68 5.88 -10.68 9.31
N LEU A 69 4.86 -9.98 8.80
CA LEU A 69 3.68 -10.58 8.18
C LEU A 69 3.76 -10.63 6.65
N LEU A 70 4.84 -10.09 6.06
CA LEU A 70 5.04 -10.12 4.63
C LEU A 70 5.55 -11.47 4.15
N CYS A 71 5.29 -11.77 2.87
CA CYS A 71 5.88 -12.93 2.21
C CYS A 71 7.41 -12.80 2.11
N SER A 72 8.10 -13.93 1.97
CA SER A 72 9.56 -13.98 1.89
C SER A 72 10.17 -13.20 0.73
N GLU A 73 9.40 -12.96 -0.33
CA GLU A 73 9.85 -12.25 -1.53
C GLU A 73 9.90 -10.73 -1.36
N GLY A 74 9.39 -10.23 -0.22
CA GLY A 74 9.31 -8.81 0.04
C GLY A 74 8.14 -8.13 -0.68
N VAL A 75 8.00 -6.83 -0.42
CA VAL A 75 7.00 -5.98 -1.06
C VAL A 75 7.62 -4.64 -1.42
N CYS A 76 7.04 -3.99 -2.42
CA CYS A 76 7.37 -2.61 -2.76
C CYS A 76 6.36 -1.66 -2.11
N VAL A 77 6.88 -0.53 -1.64
CA VAL A 77 6.09 0.62 -1.18
C VAL A 77 6.31 1.75 -2.16
N GLU A 78 5.26 2.15 -2.87
CA GLU A 78 5.24 3.24 -3.84
C GLU A 78 4.56 4.46 -3.22
N ALA A 79 5.15 5.62 -3.36
CA ALA A 79 4.58 6.90 -2.97
C ALA A 79 3.57 7.37 -4.02
N LEU A 80 2.27 7.31 -3.72
CA LEU A 80 1.22 7.88 -4.59
C LEU A 80 1.08 9.39 -4.42
N THR A 81 1.44 9.90 -3.26
CA THR A 81 1.67 11.31 -2.94
C THR A 81 3.00 11.40 -2.22
N ASP A 82 3.53 12.60 -1.98
CA ASP A 82 4.72 12.74 -1.15
C ASP A 82 4.51 12.03 0.18
N LEU A 83 5.39 11.09 0.49
CA LEU A 83 5.24 10.09 1.55
C LEU A 83 6.38 10.21 2.56
N SER A 84 6.05 10.20 3.84
CA SER A 84 7.02 9.93 4.88
C SER A 84 6.56 8.78 5.76
N PHE A 85 7.50 7.92 6.14
CA PHE A 85 7.27 6.86 7.10
C PHE A 85 8.49 6.64 7.98
N HIS A 86 8.27 6.14 9.18
CA HIS A 86 9.33 5.80 10.10
C HIS A 86 9.31 4.32 10.46
N SER A 87 10.50 3.81 10.78
CA SER A 87 10.69 2.43 11.17
C SER A 87 10.76 2.34 12.69
N ASN A 88 9.86 1.59 13.30
CA ASN A 88 9.86 1.25 14.73
C ASN A 88 10.12 -0.24 14.90
N VAL A 89 10.94 -0.60 15.91
CA VAL A 89 11.21 -2.00 16.28
C VAL A 89 10.25 -2.49 17.36
N ASN A 90 9.48 -1.60 17.97
CA ASN A 90 8.51 -1.96 18.99
C ASN A 90 7.15 -2.25 18.35
N ILE A 91 6.82 -3.51 18.26
CA ILE A 91 5.45 -3.94 18.01
C ILE A 91 4.61 -3.49 19.20
N ALA A 92 3.77 -2.51 19.01
CA ALA A 92 2.65 -2.36 19.90
C ALA A 92 1.80 -3.62 19.76
N GLU A 93 1.82 -4.49 20.77
CA GLU A 93 1.15 -5.79 20.80
C GLU A 93 -0.37 -5.71 20.57
N ASN A 94 -0.92 -4.52 20.32
CA ASN A 94 -2.34 -4.24 20.43
C ASN A 94 -3.00 -3.44 19.32
N SER A 95 -2.47 -3.34 18.12
CA SER A 95 -3.37 -2.89 17.04
C SER A 95 -4.04 -4.13 16.42
N GLY A 96 -5.23 -4.45 16.87
CA GLY A 96 -6.05 -5.52 16.26
C GLY A 96 -6.47 -5.20 14.83
N PHE A 97 -6.02 -4.09 14.29
CA PHE A 97 -6.28 -3.64 12.92
C PHE A 97 -5.00 -3.76 12.08
N ASP A 98 -5.04 -4.64 11.09
CA ASP A 98 -4.03 -4.78 10.06
C ASP A 98 -4.56 -4.20 8.75
N ALA A 99 -4.09 -3.00 8.41
CA ALA A 99 -4.52 -2.28 7.22
C ALA A 99 -4.24 -3.07 5.93
N VAL A 100 -3.12 -3.78 5.86
CA VAL A 100 -2.77 -4.59 4.68
C VAL A 100 -3.73 -5.74 4.51
N ASN A 101 -4.02 -6.47 5.58
CA ASN A 101 -4.96 -7.59 5.55
C ASN A 101 -6.38 -7.13 5.17
N GLU A 102 -6.84 -6.04 5.77
CA GLU A 102 -8.15 -5.47 5.46
C GLU A 102 -8.27 -5.03 3.98
N TRP A 103 -7.25 -4.34 3.45
CA TRP A 103 -7.23 -3.97 2.04
C TRP A 103 -7.21 -5.19 1.11
N THR A 104 -6.37 -6.18 1.41
CA THR A 104 -6.25 -7.42 0.62
C THR A 104 -7.58 -8.14 0.55
N LEU A 105 -8.31 -8.27 1.67
CA LEU A 105 -9.64 -8.87 1.71
C LEU A 105 -10.66 -8.09 0.89
N GLN A 106 -10.64 -6.76 0.96
CA GLN A 106 -11.56 -5.93 0.17
C GLN A 106 -11.28 -6.03 -1.33
N LEU A 107 -10.01 -5.99 -1.74
CA LEU A 107 -9.63 -6.16 -3.14
C LEU A 107 -10.01 -7.56 -3.65
N LEU A 108 -9.83 -8.60 -2.84
CA LEU A 108 -10.25 -9.95 -3.19
C LEU A 108 -11.78 -10.04 -3.36
N ARG A 109 -12.56 -9.44 -2.48
CA ARG A 109 -14.03 -9.38 -2.60
C ARG A 109 -14.46 -8.66 -3.88
N ILE A 110 -13.82 -7.54 -4.21
CA ILE A 110 -14.10 -6.80 -5.45
C ILE A 110 -13.87 -7.69 -6.67
N ARG A 111 -12.77 -8.43 -6.72
CA ARG A 111 -12.45 -9.34 -7.83
C ARG A 111 -13.47 -10.48 -8.00
N HIS A 112 -14.17 -10.85 -6.93
CA HIS A 112 -15.22 -11.87 -6.96
C HIS A 112 -16.60 -11.36 -7.37
N LEU A 113 -16.80 -10.06 -7.58
CA LEU A 113 -18.06 -9.54 -8.12
C LEU A 113 -18.27 -9.97 -9.57
N GLY A 114 -19.54 -10.13 -9.97
CA GLY A 114 -19.94 -10.80 -11.19
C GLY A 114 -19.49 -10.13 -12.50
N ASN A 115 -19.43 -8.80 -12.55
CA ASN A 115 -19.06 -8.08 -13.78
C ASN A 115 -18.11 -6.92 -13.50
N ALA A 116 -17.46 -6.44 -14.57
CA ALA A 116 -16.44 -5.39 -14.49
C ALA A 116 -17.00 -4.05 -13.97
N GLU A 117 -18.23 -3.70 -14.31
CA GLU A 117 -18.86 -2.47 -13.84
C GLU A 117 -19.06 -2.48 -12.32
N GLN A 118 -19.60 -3.56 -11.77
CA GLN A 118 -19.75 -3.72 -10.33
C GLN A 118 -18.41 -3.68 -9.59
N ARG A 119 -17.37 -4.30 -10.15
CA ARG A 119 -16.02 -4.26 -9.61
C ARG A 119 -15.47 -2.85 -9.60
N LEU A 120 -15.64 -2.12 -10.69
CA LEU A 120 -15.18 -0.74 -10.83
C LEU A 120 -15.88 0.19 -9.84
N GLN A 121 -17.21 0.08 -9.72
CA GLN A 121 -18.00 0.86 -8.76
C GLN A 121 -17.57 0.56 -7.32
N ALA A 122 -17.40 -0.71 -6.97
CA ALA A 122 -16.94 -1.12 -5.64
C ALA A 122 -15.53 -0.62 -5.34
N LEU A 123 -14.60 -0.70 -6.31
CA LEU A 123 -13.24 -0.17 -6.17
C LEU A 123 -13.25 1.34 -5.91
N PHE A 124 -13.93 2.12 -6.73
CA PHE A 124 -13.98 3.57 -6.53
C PHE A 124 -14.69 3.93 -5.23
N SER A 125 -15.73 3.22 -4.84
CA SER A 125 -16.42 3.44 -3.57
C SER A 125 -15.46 3.29 -2.38
N ILE A 126 -14.68 2.20 -2.32
CA ILE A 126 -13.74 1.99 -1.22
C ILE A 126 -12.59 3.00 -1.24
N LEU A 127 -12.04 3.32 -2.43
CA LEU A 127 -10.96 4.29 -2.58
C LEU A 127 -11.40 5.68 -2.10
N VAL A 128 -12.57 6.15 -2.56
CA VAL A 128 -13.10 7.47 -2.18
C VAL A 128 -13.43 7.52 -0.70
N ASN A 129 -14.04 6.47 -0.15
CA ASN A 129 -14.41 6.44 1.27
C ASN A 129 -13.21 6.42 2.22
N ARG A 130 -12.11 5.76 1.82
CA ARG A 130 -10.93 5.63 2.67
C ARG A 130 -9.87 6.69 2.42
N LEU A 131 -9.64 7.04 1.16
CA LEU A 131 -8.51 7.86 0.72
C LEU A 131 -8.93 9.19 0.08
N GLY A 132 -10.22 9.35 -0.19
CA GLY A 132 -10.76 10.56 -0.82
C GLY A 132 -10.70 11.77 0.09
N ARG A 133 -10.46 12.92 -0.51
CA ARG A 133 -10.54 14.21 0.17
C ARG A 133 -11.80 14.94 -0.27
N ARG A 134 -12.46 15.58 0.68
CA ARG A 134 -13.66 16.35 0.41
C ARG A 134 -13.28 17.74 -0.14
N CYS A 135 -13.73 18.02 -1.36
CA CYS A 135 -13.54 19.31 -2.02
C CYS A 135 -14.92 19.92 -2.33
N GLY A 136 -15.47 20.68 -1.37
CA GLY A 136 -16.83 21.22 -1.47
C GLY A 136 -17.89 20.14 -1.51
N GLN A 137 -18.61 20.05 -2.67
CA GLN A 137 -19.63 19.00 -2.89
C GLN A 137 -19.07 17.72 -3.51
N TRP A 138 -17.80 17.68 -3.86
CA TRP A 138 -17.14 16.55 -4.52
C TRP A 138 -16.16 15.86 -3.58
N CYS A 139 -15.88 14.58 -3.88
CA CYS A 139 -14.74 13.87 -3.32
C CYS A 139 -13.76 13.58 -4.45
N GLU A 140 -12.48 13.82 -4.21
CA GLU A 140 -11.41 13.50 -5.13
C GLU A 140 -10.38 12.59 -4.50
N LEU A 141 -9.75 11.75 -5.32
CA LEU A 141 -8.57 11.01 -4.91
C LEU A 141 -7.34 11.92 -5.09
N PRO A 142 -6.47 12.06 -4.08
CA PRO A 142 -5.30 12.94 -4.16
C PRO A 142 -4.17 12.36 -5.03
N PHE A 143 -4.44 11.29 -5.77
CA PHE A 143 -3.51 10.62 -6.68
C PHE A 143 -4.24 10.10 -7.91
N ARG A 144 -3.47 9.78 -8.95
CA ARG A 144 -4.01 9.21 -10.20
C ARG A 144 -3.78 7.71 -10.24
N LEU A 145 -4.76 7.00 -10.82
CA LEU A 145 -4.63 5.58 -11.16
C LEU A 145 -4.61 5.45 -12.69
N THR A 146 -3.64 4.70 -13.21
CA THR A 146 -3.62 4.31 -14.62
C THR A 146 -4.74 3.32 -14.93
N HIS A 147 -5.15 3.21 -16.19
CA HIS A 147 -6.13 2.20 -16.61
C HIS A 147 -5.61 0.78 -16.35
N GLU A 148 -4.31 0.56 -16.53
CA GLU A 148 -3.66 -0.72 -16.26
C GLU A 148 -3.76 -1.08 -14.78
N ARG A 149 -3.50 -0.12 -13.89
CA ARG A 149 -3.63 -0.32 -12.43
C ARG A 149 -5.07 -0.55 -12.00
N ILE A 150 -6.03 0.17 -12.59
CA ILE A 150 -7.45 -0.09 -12.35
C ILE A 150 -7.80 -1.51 -12.80
N GLY A 151 -7.36 -1.92 -14.00
CA GLY A 151 -7.56 -3.27 -14.52
C GLY A 151 -6.97 -4.35 -13.60
N GLU A 152 -5.76 -4.16 -13.10
CA GLU A 152 -5.13 -5.04 -12.11
C GLU A 152 -5.97 -5.15 -10.83
N LEU A 153 -6.39 -4.01 -10.27
CA LEU A 153 -7.16 -3.95 -9.03
C LEU A 153 -8.50 -4.69 -9.11
N ILE A 154 -9.20 -4.57 -10.25
CA ILE A 154 -10.50 -5.23 -10.46
C ILE A 154 -10.37 -6.65 -11.06
N GLY A 155 -9.15 -7.12 -11.33
CA GLY A 155 -8.90 -8.43 -11.93
C GLY A 155 -9.37 -8.53 -13.39
N CYS A 156 -9.39 -7.42 -14.11
CA CYS A 156 -9.60 -7.38 -15.55
C CYS A 156 -8.24 -7.28 -16.25
N LEU A 157 -7.79 -8.38 -16.84
CA LEU A 157 -6.60 -8.36 -17.70
C LEU A 157 -6.94 -7.54 -18.95
N LEU A 158 -6.37 -6.36 -19.06
CA LEU A 158 -6.32 -5.65 -20.33
C LEU A 158 -5.28 -6.38 -21.20
N TYR A 159 -5.70 -7.40 -21.93
CA TYR A 159 -4.92 -7.93 -23.04
C TYR A 159 -4.82 -6.82 -24.09
N THR A 160 -3.77 -6.06 -24.06
CA THR A 160 -3.30 -5.37 -25.25
C THR A 160 -2.69 -6.46 -26.15
N SER A 161 -3.54 -7.16 -26.88
CA SER A 161 -3.07 -7.98 -27.99
C SER A 161 -2.31 -7.04 -28.92
N PRO A 162 -1.02 -7.29 -29.21
CA PRO A 162 -0.36 -6.52 -30.27
C PRO A 162 -1.15 -6.76 -31.54
N SER A 163 -1.72 -5.69 -32.10
CA SER A 163 -2.36 -5.74 -33.40
C SER A 163 -1.35 -6.29 -34.41
N PRO A 164 -1.64 -7.36 -35.14
CA PRO A 164 -0.75 -7.80 -36.21
C PRO A 164 -0.68 -6.62 -37.18
N ARG A 165 0.51 -6.07 -37.33
CA ARG A 165 0.80 -5.15 -38.43
C ARG A 165 0.94 -5.97 -39.67
N ASP A 166 -0.02 -5.81 -40.59
CA ASP A 166 0.12 -6.16 -41.98
C ASP A 166 1.27 -5.36 -42.61
#